data_5fb5fdc46e13cc707450730ca9461e88
#
_entry.id   5fb5fdc46e13cc707450730ca9461e88
#
_cell.length_a   1.000
_cell.length_b   1.000
_cell.length_c   1.000
_cell.angle_alpha   90.00
_cell.angle_beta   90.00
_cell.angle_gamma   90.00
#
_symmetry.space_group_name_H-M   'P 1'
#
loop_
_entity.id
_entity.type
_entity.pdbx_description
1 polymer ?
#
loop_
_entity_poly.entity_id
_entity_poly.type
_entity_poly.pdbx_seq_one_letter_code
_entity_poly.pdbx_strand_id
1 'polypeptide(L)'
;MNQIIYNVTINIDDSVHDDWLAWMKEHIPQVLATGKFIDAKLTKVLVEEDMGGQTYSIQYKAHSRDALNAYYTEDAERLRGDGLKRFADKMLAFRTELEVIDEYSVNFN
;
A
#
# COMPACT_ATOMS: atom_id res chain seq x y z
N MET A 1 21.17 -8.31 -2.47
CA MET A 1 20.07 -8.55 -1.52
C MET A 1 18.75 -8.33 -2.23
N ASN A 2 17.76 -9.11 -1.83
CA ASN A 2 16.49 -9.09 -2.53
C ASN A 2 15.65 -7.87 -2.13
N GLN A 3 14.92 -7.34 -3.10
CA GLN A 3 13.92 -6.32 -2.84
C GLN A 3 12.72 -6.92 -2.15
N ILE A 4 11.97 -6.08 -1.44
CA ILE A 4 10.78 -6.51 -0.71
C ILE A 4 9.60 -5.65 -1.16
N ILE A 5 8.49 -6.30 -1.47
CA ILE A 5 7.24 -5.61 -1.74
C ILE A 5 6.47 -5.53 -0.44
N TYR A 6 6.21 -4.31 0.00
CA TYR A 6 5.33 -4.03 1.12
C TYR A 6 3.91 -3.89 0.57
N ASN A 7 3.09 -4.91 0.84
CA ASN A 7 1.74 -4.99 0.28
C ASN A 7 0.72 -4.64 1.36
N VAL A 8 -0.11 -3.65 1.08
CA VAL A 8 -1.19 -3.23 1.99
C VAL A 8 -2.52 -3.55 1.30
N THR A 9 -3.28 -4.46 1.87
CA THR A 9 -4.62 -4.81 1.38
C THR A 9 -5.65 -4.09 2.24
N ILE A 10 -6.53 -3.32 1.62
CA ILE A 10 -7.51 -2.50 2.33
C ILE A 10 -8.90 -2.79 1.80
N ASN A 11 -9.82 -3.15 2.71
CA ASN A 11 -11.25 -3.08 2.42
C ASN A 11 -11.77 -1.76 2.96
N ILE A 12 -12.41 -0.97 2.10
CA ILE A 12 -12.95 0.34 2.43
C ILE A 12 -14.47 0.33 2.28
N ASP A 13 -15.16 0.86 3.29
CA ASP A 13 -16.61 0.98 3.27
C ASP A 13 -17.07 1.90 2.12
N ASP A 14 -18.15 1.52 1.47
CA ASP A 14 -18.67 2.28 0.31
C ASP A 14 -19.00 3.73 0.66
N SER A 15 -19.43 4.00 1.89
CA SER A 15 -19.82 5.35 2.32
C SER A 15 -18.68 6.36 2.28
N VAL A 16 -17.43 5.90 2.35
CA VAL A 16 -16.25 6.78 2.36
C VAL A 16 -15.28 6.46 1.22
N HIS A 17 -15.71 5.61 0.29
CA HIS A 17 -14.84 5.10 -0.77
C HIS A 17 -14.18 6.22 -1.59
N ASP A 18 -14.97 7.18 -2.07
CA ASP A 18 -14.44 8.24 -2.94
C ASP A 18 -13.48 9.16 -2.21
N ASP A 19 -13.79 9.48 -0.95
CA ASP A 19 -12.91 10.29 -0.11
C ASP A 19 -11.61 9.55 0.20
N TRP A 20 -11.71 8.24 0.48
CA TRP A 20 -10.54 7.41 0.73
C TRP A 20 -9.64 7.32 -0.52
N LEU A 21 -10.24 7.11 -1.69
CA LEU A 21 -9.46 6.99 -2.93
C LEU A 21 -8.73 8.30 -3.23
N ALA A 22 -9.39 9.44 -3.03
CA ALA A 22 -8.75 10.75 -3.19
C ALA A 22 -7.60 10.92 -2.20
N TRP A 23 -7.80 10.51 -0.95
CA TRP A 23 -6.76 10.56 0.08
C TRP A 23 -5.56 9.68 -0.29
N MET A 24 -5.80 8.47 -0.81
CA MET A 24 -4.74 7.56 -1.22
C MET A 24 -3.87 8.14 -2.34
N LYS A 25 -4.48 8.87 -3.27
CA LYS A 25 -3.74 9.49 -4.38
C LYS A 25 -2.76 10.57 -3.89
N GLU A 26 -3.01 11.15 -2.72
CA GLU A 26 -2.09 12.09 -2.08
C GLU A 26 -1.13 11.36 -1.12
N HIS A 27 -1.60 10.32 -0.46
CA HIS A 27 -0.84 9.56 0.53
C HIS A 27 0.31 8.76 -0.12
N ILE A 28 0.04 8.08 -1.23
CA ILE A 28 1.06 7.25 -1.89
C ILE A 28 2.31 8.06 -2.27
N PRO A 29 2.19 9.25 -2.88
CA PRO A 29 3.38 10.08 -3.13
C PRO A 29 4.14 10.46 -1.86
N GLN A 30 3.46 10.66 -0.74
CA GLN A 30 4.12 10.95 0.54
C GLN A 30 4.92 9.75 1.05
N VAL A 31 4.40 8.53 0.87
CA VAL A 31 5.15 7.31 1.20
C VAL A 31 6.40 7.22 0.33
N LEU A 32 6.27 7.47 -0.97
CA LEU A 32 7.41 7.44 -1.89
C LEU A 32 8.44 8.53 -1.56
N ALA A 33 7.99 9.69 -1.09
CA ALA A 33 8.86 10.80 -0.74
C ALA A 33 9.79 10.50 0.44
N THR A 34 9.53 9.43 1.20
CA THR A 34 10.43 9.00 2.29
C THR A 34 11.78 8.51 1.77
N GLY A 35 11.87 8.15 0.48
CA GLY A 35 13.09 7.63 -0.12
C GLY A 35 13.35 6.14 0.16
N LYS A 36 12.41 5.46 0.83
CA LYS A 36 12.57 4.05 1.22
C LYS A 36 12.11 3.08 0.12
N PHE A 37 11.37 3.59 -0.86
CA PHE A 37 10.73 2.77 -1.89
C PHE A 37 11.13 3.22 -3.30
N ILE A 38 11.06 2.28 -4.24
CA ILE A 38 11.37 2.52 -5.65
C ILE A 38 10.13 2.96 -6.41
N ASP A 39 9.01 2.28 -6.17
CA ASP A 39 7.75 2.52 -6.86
C ASP A 39 6.57 2.03 -6.02
N ALA A 40 5.38 2.31 -6.52
CA ALA A 40 4.15 1.83 -5.91
C ALA A 40 3.08 1.61 -6.99
N LYS A 41 2.17 0.68 -6.72
CA LYS A 41 0.98 0.44 -7.52
C LYS A 41 -0.25 0.43 -6.63
N LEU A 42 -1.28 1.13 -7.05
CA LEU A 42 -2.61 1.05 -6.45
C LEU A 42 -3.46 0.19 -7.37
N THR A 43 -3.90 -0.96 -6.86
CA THR A 43 -4.67 -1.92 -7.64
C THR A 43 -5.99 -2.23 -6.96
N LYS A 44 -7.01 -2.53 -7.75
CA LYS A 44 -8.30 -2.95 -7.23
C LYS A 44 -8.38 -4.48 -7.27
N VAL A 45 -8.80 -5.08 -6.17
CA VAL A 45 -9.04 -6.53 -6.13
C VAL A 45 -10.42 -6.80 -6.73
N LEU A 46 -10.45 -7.59 -7.80
CA LEU A 46 -11.66 -7.82 -8.59
C LEU A 46 -12.42 -9.04 -8.04
N VAL A 47 -13.03 -8.86 -6.88
CA VAL A 47 -13.89 -9.87 -6.23
C VAL A 47 -15.15 -9.19 -5.73
N GLU A 48 -16.22 -9.98 -5.59
CA GLU A 48 -17.40 -9.50 -4.88
C GLU A 48 -17.16 -9.67 -3.37
N GLU A 49 -17.41 -8.60 -2.64
CA GLU A 49 -17.26 -8.61 -1.19
C GLU A 49 -18.60 -8.90 -0.52
N ASP A 50 -18.73 -10.08 0.08
CA ASP A 50 -19.97 -10.50 0.74
C ASP A 50 -20.39 -9.55 1.85
N MET A 51 -19.39 -8.94 2.52
CA MET A 51 -19.62 -7.99 3.62
C MET A 51 -19.74 -6.54 3.13
N GLY A 52 -19.73 -6.32 1.83
CA GLY A 52 -19.78 -4.98 1.25
C GLY A 52 -18.42 -4.32 1.18
N GLY A 53 -18.41 -3.08 0.69
CA GLY A 53 -17.17 -2.34 0.50
C GLY A 53 -16.42 -2.74 -0.76
N GLN A 54 -15.24 -2.17 -0.92
CA GLN A 54 -14.36 -2.48 -2.04
C GLN A 54 -12.95 -2.74 -1.52
N THR A 55 -12.22 -3.64 -2.17
CA THR A 55 -10.89 -4.06 -1.72
C THR A 55 -9.83 -3.61 -2.70
N TYR A 56 -8.77 -3.05 -2.16
CA TYR A 56 -7.61 -2.57 -2.91
C TYR A 56 -6.33 -3.19 -2.38
N SER A 57 -5.35 -3.32 -3.25
CA SER A 57 -4.00 -3.75 -2.89
C SER A 57 -3.03 -2.65 -3.33
N ILE A 58 -2.25 -2.13 -2.39
CA ILE A 58 -1.22 -1.15 -2.68
C ILE A 58 0.12 -1.84 -2.47
N GLN A 59 0.93 -1.88 -3.53
CA GLN A 59 2.20 -2.56 -3.49
C GLN A 59 3.33 -1.53 -3.59
N TYR A 60 4.13 -1.43 -2.53
CA TYR A 60 5.30 -0.55 -2.48
C TYR A 60 6.54 -1.42 -2.58
N LYS A 61 7.39 -1.17 -3.58
CA LYS A 61 8.64 -1.91 -3.71
C LYS A 61 9.73 -1.18 -2.93
N ALA A 62 10.18 -1.79 -1.83
CA ALA A 62 11.26 -1.22 -1.03
C ALA A 62 12.62 -1.54 -1.66
N HIS A 63 13.61 -0.64 -1.44
CA HIS A 63 14.97 -0.86 -1.93
C HIS A 63 15.60 -2.12 -1.32
N SER A 64 15.30 -2.41 -0.04
CA SER A 64 15.93 -3.48 0.72
C SER A 64 15.14 -3.74 1.99
N ARG A 65 15.53 -4.79 2.71
CA ARG A 65 15.01 -5.04 4.08
C ARG A 65 15.31 -3.86 5.00
N ASP A 66 16.52 -3.34 4.94
CA ASP A 66 16.92 -2.22 5.80
C ASP A 66 16.08 -0.97 5.52
N ALA A 67 15.80 -0.68 4.24
CA ALA A 67 14.96 0.45 3.86
C ALA A 67 13.54 0.29 4.40
N LEU A 68 12.95 -0.90 4.30
CA LEU A 68 11.61 -1.14 4.81
C LEU A 68 11.56 -1.04 6.33
N ASN A 69 12.56 -1.57 7.02
CA ASN A 69 12.65 -1.46 8.48
C ASN A 69 12.77 0.01 8.90
N ALA A 70 13.55 0.80 8.16
CA ALA A 70 13.68 2.24 8.41
C ALA A 70 12.34 2.96 8.21
N TYR A 71 11.58 2.57 7.19
CA TYR A 71 10.23 3.11 6.97
C TYR A 71 9.35 2.85 8.19
N TYR A 72 9.34 1.62 8.72
CA TYR A 72 8.53 1.28 9.89
C TYR A 72 8.90 2.12 11.10
N THR A 73 10.18 2.35 11.30
CA THR A 73 10.67 3.08 12.47
C THR A 73 10.48 4.60 12.35
N GLU A 74 10.72 5.15 11.16
CA GLU A 74 10.82 6.61 10.96
C GLU A 74 9.54 7.24 10.41
N ASP A 75 8.75 6.51 9.63
CA ASP A 75 7.71 7.13 8.79
C ASP A 75 6.31 6.56 8.97
N ALA A 76 6.20 5.25 9.23
CA ALA A 76 4.93 4.54 9.11
C ALA A 76 3.85 5.10 10.05
N GLU A 77 4.19 5.34 11.31
CA GLU A 77 3.21 5.80 12.29
C GLU A 77 2.62 7.17 11.89
N ARG A 78 3.48 8.07 11.47
CA ARG A 78 3.07 9.41 11.04
C ARG A 78 2.17 9.34 9.80
N LEU A 79 2.57 8.56 8.79
CA LEU A 79 1.85 8.48 7.52
C LEU A 79 0.54 7.72 7.63
N ARG A 80 0.47 6.67 8.46
CA ARG A 80 -0.76 5.89 8.70
C ARG A 80 -1.76 6.65 9.57
N GLY A 81 -1.25 7.46 10.49
CA GLY A 81 -2.07 8.11 11.51
C GLY A 81 -3.19 8.95 10.94
N ASP A 82 -2.92 9.66 9.85
CA ASP A 82 -3.91 10.51 9.22
C ASP A 82 -5.08 9.70 8.63
N GLY A 83 -4.77 8.61 7.94
CA GLY A 83 -5.79 7.71 7.40
C GLY A 83 -6.60 7.04 8.51
N LEU A 84 -5.94 6.61 9.58
CA LEU A 84 -6.61 6.00 10.72
C LEU A 84 -7.59 6.97 11.39
N LYS A 85 -7.25 8.25 11.48
CA LYS A 85 -8.14 9.27 12.04
C LYS A 85 -9.38 9.49 11.18
N ARG A 86 -9.20 9.50 9.85
CA ARG A 86 -10.28 9.82 8.91
C ARG A 86 -11.22 8.64 8.66
N PHE A 87 -10.68 7.42 8.63
CA PHE A 87 -11.41 6.25 8.14
C PHE A 87 -11.46 5.07 9.12
N ALA A 88 -11.10 5.27 10.38
CA ALA A 88 -10.81 4.23 11.39
C ALA A 88 -11.78 3.04 11.39
N ASP A 89 -13.08 3.29 11.55
CA ASP A 89 -14.09 2.24 11.65
C ASP A 89 -14.70 1.84 10.29
N LYS A 90 -14.23 2.49 9.21
CA LYS A 90 -14.71 2.25 7.84
C LYS A 90 -13.65 1.56 6.98
N MET A 91 -12.51 1.21 7.55
CA MET A 91 -11.37 0.67 6.81
C MET A 91 -10.78 -0.52 7.55
N LEU A 92 -10.55 -1.60 6.82
CA LEU A 92 -9.84 -2.78 7.32
C LEU A 92 -8.55 -2.94 6.51
N ALA A 93 -7.42 -2.97 7.18
CA ALA A 93 -6.12 -3.04 6.50
C ALA A 93 -5.32 -4.27 6.96
N PHE A 94 -4.77 -4.98 6.00
CA PHE A 94 -3.85 -6.09 6.23
C PHE A 94 -2.54 -5.80 5.52
N ARG A 95 -1.43 -6.13 6.15
CA ARG A 95 -0.10 -5.88 5.59
C ARG A 95 0.66 -7.17 5.46
N THR A 96 1.27 -7.39 4.29
CA THR A 96 2.14 -8.52 4.02
C THR A 96 3.44 -8.01 3.41
N GLU A 97 4.51 -8.75 3.66
CA GLU A 97 5.79 -8.50 3.03
C GLU A 97 6.08 -9.64 2.07
N LEU A 98 6.45 -9.29 0.84
CA LEU A 98 6.75 -10.26 -0.21
C LEU A 98 8.21 -10.07 -0.62
N GLU A 99 9.02 -11.09 -0.42
CA GLU A 99 10.41 -11.05 -0.91
C GLU A 99 10.43 -11.39 -2.39
N VAL A 100 11.07 -10.53 -3.19
CA VAL A 100 11.22 -10.80 -4.62
C VAL A 100 12.34 -11.84 -4.78
N ILE A 101 11.98 -13.03 -5.22
CA ILE A 101 12.94 -14.10 -5.46
C ILE A 101 13.54 -13.96 -6.84
N ASP A 102 12.69 -13.80 -7.85
CA ASP A 102 13.10 -13.62 -9.24
C ASP A 102 12.13 -12.69 -9.93
N GLU A 103 12.59 -11.97 -10.92
CA GLU A 103 11.76 -11.15 -11.78
C GLU A 103 11.93 -11.60 -13.23
N TYR A 104 10.81 -11.68 -13.94
CA TYR A 104 10.77 -12.11 -15.32
C TYR A 104 10.05 -11.06 -16.14
N SER A 105 10.52 -10.82 -17.33
CA SER A 105 9.85 -9.91 -18.27
C SER A 105 10.01 -10.42 -19.70
N VAL A 106 9.09 -9.98 -20.55
CA VAL A 106 9.18 -10.27 -21.98
C VAL A 106 9.72 -9.04 -22.67
N ASN A 107 10.76 -9.24 -23.46
CA ASN A 107 11.34 -8.17 -24.27
C ASN A 107 10.61 -8.08 -25.59
N PHE A 108 10.11 -6.89 -25.91
CA PHE A 108 9.52 -6.59 -27.21
C PHE A 108 10.49 -5.72 -28.00
N ASN A 109 10.88 -6.20 -29.18
CA ASN A 109 11.77 -5.46 -30.08
C ASN A 109 11.00 -4.84 -31.22
#